data_5c580c68c3168daea3f7dda00d4b68ca
#
_entry.id   5c580c68c3168daea3f7dda00d4b68ca
#
_cell.length_a   1.000
_cell.length_b   1.000
_cell.length_c   1.000
_cell.angle_alpha   90.00
_cell.angle_beta   90.00
_cell.angle_gamma   90.00
#
_symmetry.space_group_name_H-M   'P 1'
#
loop_
_entity.id
_entity.type
_entity.pdbx_description
1 polymer ?
#
loop_
_entity_poly.entity_id
_entity_poly.type
_entity_poly.pdbx_seq_one_letter_code
_entity_poly.pdbx_strand_id
1 'polypeptide(L)'
;MTVSSDLRLTRLPLNNGSGDMPALGFGTLIPEPGVTITATRDALQAGFRHVDCAERYGNEREVGEALRTGLAAAGIKREDIFVTTKLWNNNHRPARVEPAFEASLNRLGLEYLDLYLIHTPFAFQPADEQGQRDQNGNVIYDTGVTLLDTWRAMESLVDHGKCRAIGLSDITLSELSPIYESARIKPAVVEIESHPYLPETELLEFCKEKGIVFLAFAPLGHGMKPGLLEDPVVSAVAARVGKTPAQVLLSWAVQRGTAVLTTPKTSDRAKENFDISALPEDAFNEINRIQTRQRLNPVVKTGVGGFLTPAK
;
A
#
# COMPACT_ATOMS: atom_id res chain seq x y z
N MET A 1 -21.12 -16.80 0.26
CA MET A 1 -19.91 -17.23 0.98
C MET A 1 -20.02 -16.65 2.39
N THR A 2 -20.00 -17.47 3.42
CA THR A 2 -19.94 -17.01 4.82
C THR A 2 -18.58 -16.35 5.01
N VAL A 3 -18.56 -15.04 5.25
CA VAL A 3 -17.34 -14.31 5.64
C VAL A 3 -16.84 -14.95 6.93
N SER A 4 -15.59 -15.43 6.94
CA SER A 4 -14.95 -15.90 8.16
C SER A 4 -15.05 -14.82 9.22
N SER A 5 -15.41 -15.17 10.44
CA SER A 5 -15.40 -14.19 11.54
C SER A 5 -13.99 -13.67 11.84
N ASP A 6 -12.95 -14.43 11.54
CA ASP A 6 -11.54 -14.04 11.67
C ASP A 6 -11.03 -13.44 10.34
N LEU A 7 -10.74 -12.15 10.34
CA LEU A 7 -10.23 -11.44 9.17
C LEU A 7 -8.70 -11.38 9.09
N ARG A 8 -8.00 -11.76 10.15
CA ARG A 8 -6.52 -11.65 10.28
C ARG A 8 -5.77 -12.42 9.19
N LEU A 9 -6.31 -13.56 8.80
CA LEU A 9 -5.69 -14.49 7.84
C LEU A 9 -6.32 -14.42 6.46
N THR A 10 -7.15 -13.41 6.19
CA THR A 10 -7.73 -13.20 4.87
C THR A 10 -6.63 -13.01 3.83
N ARG A 11 -6.76 -13.71 2.70
CA ARG A 11 -5.86 -13.59 1.55
C ARG A 11 -6.69 -13.29 0.31
N LEU A 12 -6.14 -12.46 -0.57
CA LEU A 12 -6.77 -12.03 -1.81
C LEU A 12 -5.97 -12.57 -3.00
N PRO A 13 -6.59 -13.36 -3.90
CA PRO A 13 -5.89 -13.93 -5.05
C PRO A 13 -5.44 -12.84 -6.01
N LEU A 14 -4.21 -12.94 -6.51
CA LEU A 14 -3.70 -12.08 -7.56
C LEU A 14 -4.17 -12.58 -8.93
N ASN A 15 -4.60 -11.67 -9.80
CA ASN A 15 -5.19 -11.97 -11.11
C ASN A 15 -4.23 -12.64 -12.11
N ASN A 16 -2.93 -12.64 -11.84
CA ASN A 16 -1.91 -13.26 -12.67
C ASN A 16 -1.55 -14.70 -12.22
N GLY A 17 -2.23 -15.22 -11.20
CA GLY A 17 -2.00 -16.59 -10.68
C GLY A 17 -0.68 -16.78 -9.92
N SER A 18 0.02 -15.70 -9.55
CA SER A 18 1.31 -15.79 -8.82
C SER A 18 1.15 -16.07 -7.32
N GLY A 19 -0.07 -16.21 -6.83
CA GLY A 19 -0.42 -16.52 -5.44
C GLY A 19 -1.42 -15.53 -4.84
N ASP A 20 -1.49 -15.54 -3.52
CA ASP A 20 -2.43 -14.73 -2.75
C ASP A 20 -1.71 -13.70 -1.90
N MET A 21 -2.19 -12.46 -1.87
CA MET A 21 -1.70 -11.41 -1.01
C MET A 21 -2.44 -11.42 0.33
N PRO A 22 -1.75 -11.37 1.50
CA PRO A 22 -2.41 -11.15 2.78
C PRO A 22 -3.14 -9.80 2.79
N ALA A 23 -4.43 -9.81 3.16
CA ALA A 23 -5.26 -8.61 3.15
C ALA A 23 -4.86 -7.57 4.21
N LEU A 24 -4.24 -8.01 5.32
CA LEU A 24 -3.73 -7.12 6.35
C LEU A 24 -2.21 -7.03 6.26
N GLY A 25 -1.70 -5.84 5.94
CA GLY A 25 -0.28 -5.57 5.73
C GLY A 25 0.29 -4.53 6.71
N PHE A 26 1.60 -4.59 6.88
CA PHE A 26 2.40 -3.67 7.68
C PHE A 26 3.12 -2.69 6.75
N GLY A 27 2.78 -1.40 6.85
CA GLY A 27 3.45 -0.31 6.14
C GLY A 27 4.70 0.17 6.88
N THR A 28 5.77 0.40 6.15
CA THR A 28 7.09 0.72 6.71
C THR A 28 7.48 2.19 6.62
N LEU A 29 6.55 3.11 6.33
CA LEU A 29 6.85 4.55 6.33
C LEU A 29 7.11 5.05 7.77
N ILE A 30 8.29 4.76 8.27
CA ILE A 30 8.78 5.12 9.60
C ILE A 30 10.15 5.78 9.42
N PRO A 31 10.29 7.09 9.70
CA PRO A 31 11.55 7.82 9.44
C PRO A 31 12.71 7.41 10.35
N GLU A 32 12.42 6.94 11.56
CA GLU A 32 13.43 6.63 12.56
C GLU A 32 13.97 5.20 12.37
N PRO A 33 15.29 5.02 12.01
CA PRO A 33 15.86 3.70 11.67
C PRO A 33 15.64 2.63 12.74
N GLY A 34 15.93 2.95 14.01
CA GLY A 34 15.75 2.01 15.13
C GLY A 34 14.30 1.61 15.36
N VAL A 35 13.36 2.55 15.16
CA VAL A 35 11.91 2.28 15.24
C VAL A 35 11.48 1.41 14.06
N THR A 36 11.99 1.65 12.85
CA THR A 36 11.70 0.83 11.67
C THR A 36 12.05 -0.64 11.92
N ILE A 37 13.26 -0.91 12.42
CA ILE A 37 13.70 -2.28 12.71
C ILE A 37 12.80 -2.94 13.76
N THR A 38 12.56 -2.26 14.88
CA THR A 38 11.78 -2.81 15.99
C THR A 38 10.32 -3.04 15.58
N ALA A 39 9.68 -2.04 14.98
CA ALA A 39 8.28 -2.13 14.55
C ALA A 39 8.04 -3.23 13.51
N THR A 40 8.98 -3.41 12.56
CA THR A 40 8.89 -4.48 11.57
C THR A 40 8.98 -5.86 12.22
N ARG A 41 9.89 -6.06 13.18
CA ARG A 41 9.98 -7.31 13.95
C ARG A 41 8.72 -7.57 14.78
N ASP A 42 8.21 -6.54 15.46
CA ASP A 42 6.99 -6.62 16.26
C ASP A 42 5.77 -6.98 15.40
N ALA A 43 5.68 -6.42 14.19
CA ALA A 43 4.62 -6.76 13.23
C ALA A 43 4.70 -8.25 12.81
N LEU A 44 5.90 -8.76 12.48
CA LEU A 44 6.09 -10.17 12.15
C LEU A 44 5.70 -11.10 13.34
N GLN A 45 6.07 -10.71 14.56
CA GLN A 45 5.71 -11.46 15.76
C GLN A 45 4.21 -11.41 16.07
N ALA A 46 3.55 -10.30 15.80
CA ALA A 46 2.09 -10.15 15.92
C ALA A 46 1.30 -11.01 14.92
N GLY A 47 1.95 -11.42 13.81
CA GLY A 47 1.32 -12.28 12.80
C GLY A 47 1.23 -11.67 11.40
N PHE A 48 1.65 -10.41 11.19
CA PHE A 48 1.67 -9.82 9.85
C PHE A 48 2.56 -10.65 8.91
N ARG A 49 2.07 -10.85 7.68
CA ARG A 49 2.77 -11.59 6.62
C ARG A 49 2.83 -10.81 5.30
N HIS A 50 2.41 -9.56 5.29
CA HIS A 50 2.61 -8.62 4.20
C HIS A 50 3.37 -7.42 4.76
N VAL A 51 4.51 -7.09 4.14
CA VAL A 51 5.35 -5.94 4.49
C VAL A 51 5.44 -5.03 3.26
N ASP A 52 4.97 -3.80 3.42
CA ASP A 52 4.95 -2.78 2.38
C ASP A 52 6.05 -1.76 2.58
N CYS A 53 6.95 -1.66 1.61
CA CYS A 53 8.11 -0.80 1.56
C CYS A 53 8.00 0.21 0.41
N ALA A 54 8.94 1.13 0.32
CA ALA A 54 9.19 1.95 -0.86
C ALA A 54 10.61 2.51 -0.88
N GLU A 55 11.18 2.65 -2.08
CA GLU A 55 12.45 3.35 -2.30
C GLU A 55 12.43 4.75 -1.65
N ARG A 56 11.30 5.46 -1.81
CA ARG A 56 11.10 6.84 -1.30
C ARG A 56 11.14 6.94 0.23
N TYR A 57 10.89 5.87 0.96
CA TYR A 57 10.91 5.89 2.43
C TYR A 57 12.33 5.98 2.99
N GLY A 58 13.35 5.62 2.20
CA GLY A 58 14.76 5.73 2.56
C GLY A 58 15.23 4.76 3.64
N ASN A 59 14.41 3.75 3.97
CA ASN A 59 14.63 2.82 5.09
C ASN A 59 14.59 1.33 4.69
N GLU A 60 14.74 1.04 3.39
CA GLU A 60 14.71 -0.36 2.92
C GLU A 60 15.83 -1.23 3.53
N ARG A 61 16.98 -0.65 3.92
CA ARG A 61 18.07 -1.38 4.59
C ARG A 61 17.66 -1.85 5.99
N GLU A 62 17.03 -0.98 6.76
CA GLU A 62 16.49 -1.26 8.09
C GLU A 62 15.39 -2.30 8.04
N VAL A 63 14.51 -2.21 7.04
CA VAL A 63 13.47 -3.22 6.81
C VAL A 63 14.13 -4.56 6.43
N GLY A 64 15.11 -4.57 5.55
CA GLY A 64 15.86 -5.77 5.17
C GLY A 64 16.55 -6.45 6.37
N GLU A 65 17.18 -5.67 7.25
CA GLU A 65 17.72 -6.17 8.51
C GLU A 65 16.65 -6.78 9.40
N ALA A 66 15.52 -6.07 9.56
CA ALA A 66 14.40 -6.54 10.36
C ALA A 66 13.77 -7.83 9.81
N LEU A 67 13.61 -7.93 8.48
CA LEU A 67 13.14 -9.15 7.82
C LEU A 67 14.10 -10.31 8.08
N ARG A 68 15.37 -10.15 7.76
CA ARG A 68 16.39 -11.20 7.96
C ARG A 68 16.41 -11.73 9.38
N THR A 69 16.40 -10.83 10.37
CA THR A 69 16.51 -11.22 11.79
C THR A 69 15.16 -11.65 12.38
N GLY A 70 14.08 -10.99 12.00
CA GLY A 70 12.72 -11.30 12.48
C GLY A 70 12.19 -12.63 11.96
N LEU A 71 12.41 -12.92 10.67
CA LEU A 71 12.03 -14.20 10.07
C LEU A 71 12.79 -15.36 10.72
N ALA A 72 14.10 -15.22 10.89
CA ALA A 72 14.91 -16.24 11.54
C ALA A 72 14.46 -16.50 13.00
N ALA A 73 14.22 -15.43 13.77
CA ALA A 73 13.76 -15.53 15.15
C ALA A 73 12.36 -16.16 15.30
N ALA A 74 11.47 -15.94 14.34
CA ALA A 74 10.11 -16.46 14.34
C ALA A 74 9.96 -17.83 13.60
N GLY A 75 11.03 -18.36 13.01
CA GLY A 75 10.98 -19.57 12.20
C GLY A 75 10.13 -19.44 10.93
N ILE A 76 9.99 -18.22 10.39
CA ILE A 76 9.20 -17.90 9.21
C ILE A 76 10.12 -17.96 7.99
N LYS A 77 9.69 -18.62 6.93
CA LYS A 77 10.44 -18.66 5.66
C LYS A 77 10.12 -17.43 4.80
N ARG A 78 11.03 -17.09 3.85
CA ARG A 78 10.80 -16.00 2.89
C ARG A 78 9.52 -16.21 2.06
N GLU A 79 9.20 -17.44 1.72
CA GLU A 79 8.02 -17.82 0.95
C GLU A 79 6.68 -17.63 1.71
N ASP A 80 6.74 -17.52 3.05
CA ASP A 80 5.57 -17.32 3.90
C ASP A 80 5.22 -15.83 4.09
N ILE A 81 6.06 -14.92 3.60
CA ILE A 81 5.80 -13.49 3.64
C ILE A 81 5.66 -12.90 2.24
N PHE A 82 4.84 -11.87 2.15
CA PHE A 82 4.60 -11.07 0.96
C PHE A 82 5.31 -9.72 1.13
N VAL A 83 6.26 -9.41 0.25
CA VAL A 83 7.02 -8.15 0.32
C VAL A 83 6.74 -7.31 -0.91
N THR A 84 6.28 -6.08 -0.65
CA THR A 84 6.06 -5.05 -1.66
C THR A 84 7.12 -3.97 -1.52
N THR A 85 7.62 -3.45 -2.64
CA THR A 85 8.27 -2.13 -2.68
C THR A 85 7.87 -1.39 -3.94
N LYS A 86 8.35 -0.13 -4.11
CA LYS A 86 7.80 0.78 -5.10
C LYS A 86 8.90 1.53 -5.83
N LEU A 87 8.75 1.65 -7.16
CA LEU A 87 9.58 2.48 -8.05
C LEU A 87 9.31 3.95 -7.77
N TRP A 88 10.34 4.72 -7.42
CA TRP A 88 10.17 6.15 -7.22
C TRP A 88 10.15 6.94 -8.53
N ASN A 89 9.60 8.12 -8.49
CA ASN A 89 9.25 8.95 -9.65
C ASN A 89 10.44 9.37 -10.54
N ASN A 90 11.66 9.47 -10.00
CA ASN A 90 12.88 9.78 -10.76
C ASN A 90 13.40 8.59 -11.58
N ASN A 91 12.80 7.41 -11.43
CA ASN A 91 13.21 6.17 -12.09
C ASN A 91 12.21 5.66 -13.15
N HIS A 92 11.25 6.48 -13.58
CA HIS A 92 10.22 6.07 -14.54
C HIS A 92 10.73 5.81 -15.96
N ARG A 93 11.86 6.39 -16.37
CA ARG A 93 12.44 6.07 -17.70
C ARG A 93 12.75 4.58 -17.80
N PRO A 94 12.36 3.88 -18.88
CA PRO A 94 12.51 2.42 -19.01
C PRO A 94 13.90 1.89 -18.65
N ALA A 95 14.97 2.57 -19.07
CA ALA A 95 16.35 2.16 -18.76
C ALA A 95 16.73 2.28 -17.27
N ARG A 96 15.90 2.92 -16.44
CA ARG A 96 16.14 3.11 -15.00
C ARG A 96 15.33 2.16 -14.13
N VAL A 97 14.28 1.53 -14.66
CA VAL A 97 13.36 0.69 -13.89
C VAL A 97 14.08 -0.53 -13.30
N GLU A 98 14.75 -1.32 -14.12
CA GLU A 98 15.47 -2.51 -13.63
C GLU A 98 16.63 -2.15 -12.68
N PRO A 99 17.50 -1.15 -12.95
CA PRO A 99 18.50 -0.71 -11.97
C PRO A 99 17.91 -0.27 -10.62
N ALA A 100 16.79 0.46 -10.61
CA ALA A 100 16.12 0.86 -9.37
C ALA A 100 15.54 -0.34 -8.60
N PHE A 101 14.95 -1.30 -9.32
CA PHE A 101 14.45 -2.55 -8.76
C PHE A 101 15.58 -3.36 -8.09
N GLU A 102 16.71 -3.57 -8.79
CA GLU A 102 17.87 -4.27 -8.25
C GLU A 102 18.47 -3.56 -7.03
N ALA A 103 18.48 -2.23 -7.05
CA ALA A 103 18.93 -1.46 -5.91
C ALA A 103 18.02 -1.65 -4.67
N SER A 104 16.69 -1.74 -4.87
CA SER A 104 15.75 -2.06 -3.79
C SER A 104 15.93 -3.48 -3.27
N LEU A 105 16.08 -4.48 -4.15
CA LEU A 105 16.40 -5.85 -3.75
C LEU A 105 17.66 -5.92 -2.89
N ASN A 106 18.72 -5.24 -3.31
CA ASN A 106 19.98 -5.18 -2.57
C ASN A 106 19.83 -4.52 -1.20
N ARG A 107 19.06 -3.41 -1.10
CA ARG A 107 18.78 -2.75 0.20
C ARG A 107 17.96 -3.64 1.12
N LEU A 108 16.94 -4.31 0.60
CA LEU A 108 16.09 -5.26 1.34
C LEU A 108 16.78 -6.59 1.65
N GLY A 109 17.90 -6.92 0.95
CA GLY A 109 18.58 -8.21 1.09
C GLY A 109 17.73 -9.38 0.60
N LEU A 110 17.00 -9.20 -0.49
CA LEU A 110 16.07 -10.18 -1.07
C LEU A 110 16.51 -10.59 -2.48
N GLU A 111 16.13 -11.80 -2.88
CA GLU A 111 16.38 -12.32 -4.23
C GLU A 111 15.23 -12.05 -5.19
N TYR A 112 14.01 -11.85 -4.66
CA TYR A 112 12.81 -11.54 -5.42
C TYR A 112 11.83 -10.70 -4.61
N LEU A 113 10.92 -10.01 -5.32
CA LEU A 113 9.74 -9.35 -4.73
C LEU A 113 8.47 -10.11 -5.06
N ASP A 114 7.50 -10.06 -4.15
CA ASP A 114 6.14 -10.54 -4.41
C ASP A 114 5.34 -9.52 -5.23
N LEU A 115 5.59 -8.22 -4.98
CA LEU A 115 4.92 -7.13 -5.68
C LEU A 115 5.86 -5.93 -5.84
N TYR A 116 5.87 -5.36 -7.05
CA TYR A 116 6.53 -4.08 -7.33
C TYR A 116 5.53 -3.10 -7.91
N LEU A 117 5.42 -1.91 -7.30
CA LEU A 117 4.47 -0.89 -7.71
C LEU A 117 5.18 0.31 -8.35
N ILE A 118 4.56 0.96 -9.33
CA ILE A 118 4.87 2.34 -9.65
C ILE A 118 4.27 3.19 -8.54
N HIS A 119 5.10 3.96 -7.80
CA HIS A 119 4.69 4.62 -6.55
C HIS A 119 3.66 5.73 -6.78
N THR A 120 3.82 6.51 -7.85
CA THR A 120 2.82 7.49 -8.32
C THR A 120 2.82 7.54 -9.85
N PRO A 121 1.77 8.02 -10.51
CA PRO A 121 1.71 8.07 -11.98
C PRO A 121 2.60 9.15 -12.62
N PHE A 122 3.40 9.88 -11.83
CA PHE A 122 4.19 11.01 -12.30
C PHE A 122 5.67 10.69 -12.41
N ALA A 123 6.28 11.04 -13.53
CA ALA A 123 7.72 10.97 -13.70
C ALA A 123 8.39 12.31 -13.31
N PHE A 124 9.52 12.21 -12.62
CA PHE A 124 10.40 13.34 -12.36
C PHE A 124 11.64 13.25 -13.23
N GLN A 125 12.22 14.41 -13.59
CA GLN A 125 13.53 14.42 -14.24
C GLN A 125 14.52 13.61 -13.41
N PRO A 126 15.27 12.68 -14.05
CA PRO A 126 16.22 11.83 -13.36
C PRO A 126 17.25 12.68 -12.59
N ALA A 127 17.39 12.40 -11.33
CA ALA A 127 18.43 12.92 -10.44
C ALA A 127 18.65 11.91 -9.33
N ASP A 128 19.63 12.16 -8.47
CA ASP A 128 19.84 11.34 -7.29
C ASP A 128 18.65 11.49 -6.33
N GLU A 129 18.37 10.51 -5.57
CA GLU A 129 17.39 10.33 -4.48
C GLU A 129 15.95 10.86 -4.65
N GLN A 130 15.70 12.12 -5.05
CA GLN A 130 14.34 12.70 -4.96
C GLN A 130 13.83 13.41 -6.22
N GLY A 131 14.56 13.35 -7.32
CA GLY A 131 14.24 14.07 -8.55
C GLY A 131 14.88 15.48 -8.59
N GLN A 132 15.06 15.98 -9.81
CA GLN A 132 15.66 17.29 -10.05
C GLN A 132 14.72 18.41 -9.62
N ARG A 133 15.28 19.48 -9.03
CA ARG A 133 14.52 20.65 -8.59
C ARG A 133 14.94 21.89 -9.34
N ASP A 134 14.00 22.79 -9.55
CA ASP A 134 14.24 24.12 -10.09
C ASP A 134 14.87 25.06 -9.03
N GLN A 135 15.18 26.29 -9.43
CA GLN A 135 15.75 27.31 -8.55
C GLN A 135 14.83 27.72 -7.38
N ASN A 136 13.54 27.39 -7.43
CA ASN A 136 12.56 27.65 -6.39
C ASN A 136 12.33 26.42 -5.50
N GLY A 137 13.06 25.32 -5.74
CA GLY A 137 12.92 24.07 -5.00
C GLY A 137 11.76 23.18 -5.45
N ASN A 138 11.06 23.52 -6.53
CA ASN A 138 9.99 22.68 -7.07
C ASN A 138 10.57 21.51 -7.86
N VAL A 139 9.89 20.36 -7.80
CA VAL A 139 10.24 19.19 -8.59
C VAL A 139 10.02 19.45 -10.07
N ILE A 140 10.97 19.06 -10.91
CA ILE A 140 10.86 19.14 -12.36
C ILE A 140 10.29 17.84 -12.88
N TYR A 141 9.13 17.90 -13.54
CA TYR A 141 8.48 16.75 -14.15
C TYR A 141 9.20 16.30 -15.42
N ASP A 142 9.26 14.98 -15.62
CA ASP A 142 9.73 14.38 -16.86
C ASP A 142 8.55 14.10 -17.79
N THR A 143 8.34 15.00 -18.74
CA THR A 143 7.29 14.84 -19.77
C THR A 143 7.74 13.99 -20.97
N GLY A 144 8.98 13.51 -20.96
CA GLY A 144 9.56 12.69 -22.03
C GLY A 144 9.32 11.19 -21.87
N VAL A 145 8.60 10.77 -20.83
CA VAL A 145 8.24 9.37 -20.57
C VAL A 145 6.76 9.28 -20.19
N THR A 146 6.06 8.30 -20.74
CA THR A 146 4.66 8.02 -20.38
C THR A 146 4.59 6.96 -19.29
N LEU A 147 3.48 6.91 -18.55
CA LEU A 147 3.22 5.85 -17.59
C LEU A 147 3.22 4.46 -18.25
N LEU A 148 2.75 4.35 -19.49
CA LEU A 148 2.76 3.10 -20.26
C LEU A 148 4.19 2.66 -20.63
N ASP A 149 5.11 3.58 -20.91
CA ASP A 149 6.52 3.24 -21.16
C ASP A 149 7.16 2.66 -19.90
N THR A 150 6.90 3.26 -18.74
CA THR A 150 7.32 2.73 -17.44
C THR A 150 6.71 1.36 -17.18
N TRP A 151 5.41 1.19 -17.45
CA TRP A 151 4.70 -0.07 -17.26
C TRP A 151 5.31 -1.21 -18.08
N ARG A 152 5.63 -0.96 -19.34
CA ARG A 152 6.31 -1.96 -20.21
C ARG A 152 7.65 -2.42 -19.66
N ALA A 153 8.40 -1.51 -19.06
CA ALA A 153 9.65 -1.88 -18.37
C ALA A 153 9.40 -2.70 -17.11
N MET A 154 8.31 -2.42 -16.37
CA MET A 154 7.89 -3.23 -15.22
C MET A 154 7.49 -4.66 -15.66
N GLU A 155 6.81 -4.82 -16.79
CA GLU A 155 6.46 -6.13 -17.34
C GLU A 155 7.69 -7.02 -17.58
N SER A 156 8.81 -6.44 -18.00
CA SER A 156 10.06 -7.17 -18.21
C SER A 156 10.64 -7.77 -16.92
N LEU A 157 10.40 -7.13 -15.76
CA LEU A 157 10.84 -7.68 -14.46
C LEU A 157 10.10 -8.98 -14.12
N VAL A 158 8.82 -9.08 -14.49
CA VAL A 158 8.03 -10.31 -14.32
C VAL A 158 8.54 -11.40 -15.28
N ASP A 159 8.80 -11.06 -16.54
CA ASP A 159 9.34 -12.01 -17.54
C ASP A 159 10.69 -12.60 -17.10
N HIS A 160 11.52 -11.81 -16.43
CA HIS A 160 12.81 -12.26 -15.88
C HIS A 160 12.67 -13.05 -14.57
N GLY A 161 11.45 -13.23 -14.03
CA GLY A 161 11.21 -13.99 -12.82
C GLY A 161 11.68 -13.33 -11.52
N LYS A 162 12.07 -12.04 -11.57
CA LYS A 162 12.56 -11.29 -10.39
C LYS A 162 11.44 -10.70 -9.55
N CYS A 163 10.26 -10.49 -10.14
CA CYS A 163 9.07 -9.98 -9.52
C CYS A 163 7.87 -10.88 -9.84
N ARG A 164 7.08 -11.24 -8.83
CA ARG A 164 5.92 -12.11 -9.03
C ARG A 164 4.71 -11.37 -9.59
N ALA A 165 4.51 -10.13 -9.16
CA ALA A 165 3.40 -9.29 -9.57
C ALA A 165 3.82 -7.82 -9.65
N ILE A 166 3.12 -7.05 -10.51
CA ILE A 166 3.33 -5.62 -10.67
C ILE A 166 2.01 -4.87 -10.53
N GLY A 167 2.08 -3.62 -10.12
CA GLY A 167 0.90 -2.79 -9.90
C GLY A 167 1.21 -1.30 -9.91
N LEU A 168 0.22 -0.52 -9.52
CA LEU A 168 0.24 0.95 -9.53
C LEU A 168 -0.18 1.49 -8.17
N SER A 169 0.35 2.64 -7.80
CA SER A 169 -0.06 3.35 -6.59
C SER A 169 -0.43 4.80 -6.91
N ASP A 170 -1.26 5.40 -6.05
CA ASP A 170 -1.74 6.78 -6.15
C ASP A 170 -2.33 7.16 -7.53
N ILE A 171 -3.06 6.24 -8.15
CA ILE A 171 -3.62 6.37 -9.50
C ILE A 171 -5.13 6.57 -9.46
N THR A 172 -5.65 7.38 -10.37
CA THR A 172 -7.10 7.55 -10.60
C THR A 172 -7.64 6.48 -11.55
N LEU A 173 -8.96 6.26 -11.54
CA LEU A 173 -9.61 5.36 -12.49
C LEU A 173 -9.36 5.76 -13.94
N SER A 174 -9.35 7.07 -14.24
CA SER A 174 -9.10 7.60 -15.59
C SER A 174 -7.67 7.36 -16.08
N GLU A 175 -6.70 7.20 -15.18
CA GLU A 175 -5.32 6.85 -15.52
C GLU A 175 -5.11 5.33 -15.54
N LEU A 176 -5.76 4.59 -14.65
CA LEU A 176 -5.65 3.13 -14.57
C LEU A 176 -6.25 2.44 -15.80
N SER A 177 -7.44 2.88 -16.26
CA SER A 177 -8.17 2.20 -17.32
C SER A 177 -7.37 2.11 -18.63
N PRO A 178 -6.72 3.18 -19.15
CA PRO A 178 -5.88 3.08 -20.33
C PRO A 178 -4.67 2.15 -20.16
N ILE A 179 -4.07 2.13 -18.97
CA ILE A 179 -2.96 1.20 -18.67
C ILE A 179 -3.48 -0.23 -18.70
N TYR A 180 -4.61 -0.50 -18.01
CA TYR A 180 -5.19 -1.83 -17.98
C TYR A 180 -5.49 -2.35 -19.39
N GLU A 181 -6.10 -1.53 -20.25
CA GLU A 181 -6.41 -1.93 -21.64
C GLU A 181 -5.14 -2.23 -22.45
N SER A 182 -4.11 -1.40 -22.33
CA SER A 182 -2.88 -1.47 -23.15
C SER A 182 -1.83 -2.45 -22.60
N ALA A 183 -1.89 -2.83 -21.33
CA ALA A 183 -0.92 -3.68 -20.67
C ALA A 183 -1.00 -5.13 -21.19
N ARG A 184 0.14 -5.76 -21.45
CA ARG A 184 0.27 -7.19 -21.70
C ARG A 184 0.11 -7.99 -20.39
N ILE A 185 0.83 -7.58 -19.34
CA ILE A 185 0.66 -8.07 -17.97
C ILE A 185 -0.22 -7.05 -17.25
N LYS A 186 -1.42 -7.48 -16.85
CA LYS A 186 -2.38 -6.59 -16.19
C LYS A 186 -1.91 -6.20 -14.80
N PRO A 187 -2.23 -4.98 -14.30
CA PRO A 187 -2.00 -4.63 -12.91
C PRO A 187 -2.64 -5.66 -11.97
N ALA A 188 -1.85 -6.22 -11.06
CA ALA A 188 -2.36 -7.17 -10.08
C ALA A 188 -2.88 -6.47 -8.82
N VAL A 189 -2.32 -5.29 -8.49
CA VAL A 189 -2.66 -4.51 -7.31
C VAL A 189 -2.73 -3.03 -7.67
N VAL A 190 -3.68 -2.32 -7.07
CA VAL A 190 -3.76 -0.86 -7.04
C VAL A 190 -3.75 -0.42 -5.58
N GLU A 191 -2.70 0.33 -5.18
CA GLU A 191 -2.55 0.86 -3.83
C GLU A 191 -2.95 2.34 -3.80
N ILE A 192 -3.93 2.69 -2.95
CA ILE A 192 -4.49 4.04 -2.91
C ILE A 192 -4.91 4.43 -1.48
N GLU A 193 -4.98 5.74 -1.20
CA GLU A 193 -5.58 6.21 0.04
C GLU A 193 -7.06 5.80 0.08
N SER A 194 -7.45 4.97 1.07
CA SER A 194 -8.87 4.65 1.25
C SER A 194 -9.22 4.39 2.71
N HIS A 195 -10.34 4.99 3.12
CA HIS A 195 -10.94 4.93 4.45
C HIS A 195 -12.41 5.41 4.35
N PRO A 196 -13.23 5.39 5.41
CA PRO A 196 -14.64 5.80 5.32
C PRO A 196 -14.90 7.21 4.78
N TYR A 197 -13.95 8.15 4.94
CA TYR A 197 -14.05 9.49 4.35
C TYR A 197 -13.62 9.54 2.88
N LEU A 198 -12.92 8.52 2.39
CA LEU A 198 -12.48 8.39 1.01
C LEU A 198 -12.63 6.92 0.55
N PRO A 199 -13.87 6.45 0.34
CA PRO A 199 -14.12 5.04 0.06
C PRO A 199 -13.68 4.58 -1.34
N GLU A 200 -13.44 5.51 -2.29
CA GLU A 200 -13.00 5.26 -3.67
C GLU A 200 -13.84 4.17 -4.35
N THR A 201 -15.17 4.31 -4.26
CA THR A 201 -16.12 3.24 -4.63
C THR A 201 -16.02 2.84 -6.09
N GLU A 202 -15.94 3.80 -7.02
CA GLU A 202 -15.86 3.52 -8.47
C GLU A 202 -14.57 2.76 -8.82
N LEU A 203 -13.45 3.17 -8.24
CA LEU A 203 -12.17 2.50 -8.44
C LEU A 203 -12.18 1.09 -7.83
N LEU A 204 -12.78 0.93 -6.65
CA LEU A 204 -12.93 -0.38 -6.01
C LEU A 204 -13.80 -1.33 -6.85
N GLU A 205 -14.90 -0.85 -7.41
CA GLU A 205 -15.79 -1.65 -8.28
C GLU A 205 -15.06 -2.07 -9.55
N PHE A 206 -14.33 -1.17 -10.19
CA PHE A 206 -13.48 -1.49 -11.34
C PHE A 206 -12.43 -2.55 -10.98
N CYS A 207 -11.73 -2.39 -9.87
CA CYS A 207 -10.74 -3.37 -9.40
C CYS A 207 -11.38 -4.75 -9.18
N LYS A 208 -12.54 -4.81 -8.55
CA LYS A 208 -13.28 -6.08 -8.36
C LYS A 208 -13.68 -6.74 -9.69
N GLU A 209 -14.21 -5.96 -10.62
CA GLU A 209 -14.59 -6.46 -11.95
C GLU A 209 -13.38 -7.04 -12.70
N LYS A 210 -12.22 -6.39 -12.60
CA LYS A 210 -10.99 -6.80 -13.32
C LYS A 210 -10.12 -7.78 -12.53
N GLY A 211 -10.52 -8.19 -11.32
CA GLY A 211 -9.73 -9.08 -10.46
C GLY A 211 -8.45 -8.42 -9.93
N ILE A 212 -8.40 -7.10 -9.87
CA ILE A 212 -7.28 -6.34 -9.31
C ILE A 212 -7.47 -6.24 -7.79
N VAL A 213 -6.45 -6.52 -7.02
CA VAL A 213 -6.51 -6.30 -5.56
C VAL A 213 -6.42 -4.80 -5.29
N PHE A 214 -7.44 -4.28 -4.60
CA PHE A 214 -7.44 -2.91 -4.08
C PHE A 214 -6.77 -2.91 -2.70
N LEU A 215 -5.63 -2.22 -2.58
CA LEU A 215 -4.85 -2.09 -1.35
C LEU A 215 -5.03 -0.67 -0.79
N ALA A 216 -5.62 -0.56 0.39
CA ALA A 216 -5.86 0.72 1.06
C ALA A 216 -4.67 1.13 1.92
N PHE A 217 -4.03 2.27 1.62
CA PHE A 217 -3.12 2.90 2.57
C PHE A 217 -3.82 4.02 3.37
N ALA A 218 -3.21 4.46 4.47
CA ALA A 218 -3.75 5.45 5.41
C ALA A 218 -5.17 5.14 5.96
N PRO A 219 -5.52 3.88 6.26
CA PRO A 219 -6.87 3.51 6.68
C PRO A 219 -7.30 4.15 7.99
N LEU A 220 -6.34 4.60 8.80
CA LEU A 220 -6.54 5.28 10.08
C LEU A 220 -6.37 6.81 10.00
N GLY A 221 -6.21 7.36 8.78
CA GLY A 221 -6.15 8.80 8.53
C GLY A 221 -4.83 9.49 8.86
N HIS A 222 -3.74 8.77 9.16
CA HIS A 222 -2.40 9.31 9.46
C HIS A 222 -2.38 10.43 10.53
N GLY A 223 -3.34 10.47 11.45
CA GLY A 223 -3.45 11.52 12.47
C GLY A 223 -3.86 12.89 11.92
N MET A 224 -4.31 12.93 10.67
CA MET A 224 -4.82 14.17 10.05
C MET A 224 -6.20 14.55 10.59
N LYS A 225 -6.60 15.80 10.46
CA LYS A 225 -7.92 16.28 10.87
C LYS A 225 -8.83 16.51 9.65
N PRO A 226 -10.13 16.17 9.79
CA PRO A 226 -10.79 15.57 10.94
C PRO A 226 -10.30 14.18 11.27
N GLY A 227 -10.15 13.85 12.57
CA GLY A 227 -9.58 12.57 13.01
C GLY A 227 -10.53 11.40 12.77
N LEU A 228 -10.09 10.43 11.98
CA LEU A 228 -10.91 9.26 11.69
C LEU A 228 -11.13 8.37 12.92
N LEU A 229 -10.12 8.27 13.77
CA LEU A 229 -10.18 7.51 15.02
C LEU A 229 -11.10 8.15 16.06
N GLU A 230 -11.31 9.46 15.97
CA GLU A 230 -12.21 10.23 16.84
C GLU A 230 -13.59 10.47 16.22
N ASP A 231 -13.87 9.91 15.03
CA ASP A 231 -15.19 10.03 14.39
C ASP A 231 -16.29 9.49 15.32
N PRO A 232 -17.39 10.24 15.53
CA PRO A 232 -18.44 9.81 16.46
C PRO A 232 -19.09 8.47 16.09
N VAL A 233 -19.27 8.20 14.78
CA VAL A 233 -19.84 6.93 14.29
C VAL A 233 -18.87 5.79 14.53
N VAL A 234 -17.59 5.97 14.20
CA VAL A 234 -16.55 4.96 14.43
C VAL A 234 -16.42 4.66 15.92
N SER A 235 -16.40 5.69 16.76
CA SER A 235 -16.30 5.56 18.22
C SER A 235 -17.53 4.84 18.83
N ALA A 236 -18.74 5.16 18.38
CA ALA A 236 -19.96 4.50 18.82
C ALA A 236 -20.00 3.02 18.41
N VAL A 237 -19.65 2.72 17.18
CA VAL A 237 -19.54 1.34 16.70
C VAL A 237 -18.48 0.57 17.51
N ALA A 238 -17.30 1.15 17.71
CA ALA A 238 -16.22 0.53 18.47
C ALA A 238 -16.65 0.14 19.89
N ALA A 239 -17.30 1.07 20.61
CA ALA A 239 -17.84 0.82 21.95
C ALA A 239 -18.90 -0.30 21.95
N ARG A 240 -19.78 -0.33 20.95
CA ARG A 240 -20.86 -1.33 20.84
C ARG A 240 -20.35 -2.73 20.56
N VAL A 241 -19.31 -2.86 19.71
CA VAL A 241 -18.76 -4.16 19.32
C VAL A 241 -17.58 -4.61 20.20
N GLY A 242 -17.20 -3.82 21.22
CA GLY A 242 -16.10 -4.15 22.14
C GLY A 242 -14.73 -4.14 21.50
N LYS A 243 -14.52 -3.26 20.49
CA LYS A 243 -13.26 -3.13 19.76
C LYS A 243 -12.74 -1.69 19.83
N THR A 244 -11.47 -1.49 19.44
CA THR A 244 -10.95 -0.12 19.29
C THR A 244 -11.38 0.50 17.96
N PRO A 245 -11.40 1.84 17.84
CA PRO A 245 -11.64 2.51 16.56
C PRO A 245 -10.72 2.04 15.44
N ALA A 246 -9.44 1.75 15.74
CA ALA A 246 -8.49 1.22 14.77
C ALA A 246 -8.91 -0.17 14.26
N GLN A 247 -9.29 -1.08 15.16
CA GLN A 247 -9.79 -2.40 14.80
C GLN A 247 -11.06 -2.32 13.95
N VAL A 248 -11.98 -1.40 14.26
CA VAL A 248 -13.21 -1.19 13.46
C VAL A 248 -12.87 -0.76 12.05
N LEU A 249 -11.99 0.23 11.87
CA LEU A 249 -11.60 0.74 10.56
C LEU A 249 -10.87 -0.31 9.71
N LEU A 250 -9.95 -1.06 10.32
CA LEU A 250 -9.22 -2.15 9.65
C LEU A 250 -10.17 -3.30 9.28
N SER A 251 -11.06 -3.67 10.19
CA SER A 251 -12.09 -4.69 9.93
C SER A 251 -13.01 -4.29 8.78
N TRP A 252 -13.50 -3.05 8.77
CA TRP A 252 -14.31 -2.50 7.70
C TRP A 252 -13.60 -2.59 6.34
N ALA A 253 -12.32 -2.21 6.28
CA ALA A 253 -11.54 -2.25 5.05
C ALA A 253 -11.41 -3.69 4.51
N VAL A 254 -11.03 -4.66 5.35
CA VAL A 254 -10.90 -6.06 4.91
C VAL A 254 -12.27 -6.66 4.56
N GLN A 255 -13.30 -6.39 5.35
CA GLN A 255 -14.64 -6.93 5.14
C GLN A 255 -15.30 -6.45 3.84
N ARG A 256 -14.98 -5.23 3.36
CA ARG A 256 -15.47 -4.75 2.06
C ARG A 256 -14.73 -5.38 0.86
N GLY A 257 -13.72 -6.22 1.11
CA GLY A 257 -12.94 -6.93 0.10
C GLY A 257 -11.69 -6.18 -0.36
N THR A 258 -11.16 -5.27 0.44
CA THR A 258 -9.88 -4.61 0.18
C THR A 258 -8.77 -5.19 1.04
N ALA A 259 -7.54 -5.15 0.56
CA ALA A 259 -6.38 -5.22 1.44
C ALA A 259 -6.14 -3.86 2.11
N VAL A 260 -5.40 -3.86 3.22
CA VAL A 260 -5.20 -2.65 4.02
C VAL A 260 -3.83 -2.64 4.68
N LEU A 261 -3.18 -1.47 4.71
CA LEU A 261 -1.89 -1.26 5.35
C LEU A 261 -2.06 -0.46 6.65
N THR A 262 -1.39 -0.90 7.71
CA THR A 262 -1.29 -0.14 8.96
C THR A 262 0.16 -0.06 9.41
N THR A 263 0.52 1.00 10.14
CA THR A 263 1.90 1.27 10.56
C THR A 263 1.99 1.39 12.09
N PRO A 264 1.77 0.30 12.85
CA PRO A 264 1.96 0.31 14.28
C PRO A 264 3.45 0.45 14.62
N LYS A 265 3.79 1.39 15.52
CA LYS A 265 5.17 1.65 15.93
C LYS A 265 5.55 0.95 17.27
N THR A 266 4.64 0.20 17.86
CA THR A 266 4.85 -0.53 19.12
C THR A 266 4.25 -1.93 19.04
N SER A 267 4.81 -2.87 19.82
CA SER A 267 4.35 -4.25 19.90
C SER A 267 2.85 -4.35 20.26
N ASP A 268 2.39 -3.54 21.23
CA ASP A 268 0.98 -3.58 21.66
C ASP A 268 0.04 -3.12 20.54
N ARG A 269 0.39 -2.04 19.83
CA ARG A 269 -0.39 -1.59 18.65
C ARG A 269 -0.31 -2.60 17.50
N ALA A 270 0.82 -3.28 17.31
CA ALA A 270 0.92 -4.33 16.29
C ALA A 270 -0.05 -5.48 16.58
N LYS A 271 -0.12 -5.94 17.81
CA LYS A 271 -1.08 -6.95 18.26
C LYS A 271 -2.51 -6.48 18.15
N GLU A 272 -2.82 -5.25 18.61
CA GLU A 272 -4.14 -4.65 18.51
C GLU A 272 -4.61 -4.56 17.05
N ASN A 273 -3.79 -3.99 16.16
CA ASN A 273 -4.14 -3.83 14.75
C ASN A 273 -4.20 -5.17 13.99
N PHE A 274 -3.51 -6.20 14.45
CA PHE A 274 -3.61 -7.54 13.90
C PHE A 274 -4.88 -8.27 14.34
N ASP A 275 -5.42 -7.95 15.52
CA ASP A 275 -6.61 -8.61 16.08
C ASP A 275 -7.90 -8.02 15.51
N ILE A 276 -8.19 -8.32 14.24
CA ILE A 276 -9.39 -7.90 13.51
C ILE A 276 -10.35 -9.06 13.25
N SER A 277 -11.63 -8.76 13.28
CA SER A 277 -12.70 -9.72 13.01
C SER A 277 -13.86 -9.04 12.29
N ALA A 278 -14.71 -9.82 11.61
CA ALA A 278 -15.85 -9.28 10.91
C ALA A 278 -16.76 -8.46 11.85
N LEU A 279 -17.12 -7.28 11.40
CA LEU A 279 -18.12 -6.45 12.06
C LEU A 279 -19.51 -7.04 11.83
N PRO A 280 -20.42 -6.95 12.81
CA PRO A 280 -21.84 -7.16 12.55
C PRO A 280 -22.34 -6.34 11.36
N GLU A 281 -23.30 -6.86 10.61
CA GLU A 281 -23.77 -6.22 9.37
C GLU A 281 -24.29 -4.80 9.59
N ASP A 282 -25.01 -4.56 10.67
CA ASP A 282 -25.50 -3.25 11.07
C ASP A 282 -24.35 -2.26 11.34
N ALA A 283 -23.31 -2.71 12.05
CA ALA A 283 -22.11 -1.93 12.32
C ALA A 283 -21.32 -1.59 11.05
N PHE A 284 -21.12 -2.58 10.18
CA PHE A 284 -20.48 -2.38 8.88
C PHE A 284 -21.24 -1.36 8.01
N ASN A 285 -22.57 -1.50 7.94
CA ASN A 285 -23.42 -0.59 7.19
C ASN A 285 -23.46 0.83 7.79
N GLU A 286 -23.32 0.99 9.11
CA GLU A 286 -23.22 2.28 9.77
C GLU A 286 -21.96 3.03 9.37
N ILE A 287 -20.80 2.35 9.32
CA ILE A 287 -19.56 2.94 8.81
C ILE A 287 -19.68 3.32 7.33
N ASN A 288 -20.32 2.51 6.50
CA ASN A 288 -20.55 2.82 5.07
C ASN A 288 -21.41 4.08 4.87
N ARG A 289 -22.23 4.46 5.83
CA ARG A 289 -23.12 5.64 5.77
C ARG A 289 -22.47 6.93 6.21
N ILE A 290 -21.22 6.93 6.65
CA ILE A 290 -20.50 8.16 6.99
C ILE A 290 -20.49 9.08 5.76
N GLN A 291 -20.98 10.32 5.93
CA GLN A 291 -21.16 11.26 4.83
C GLN A 291 -19.95 12.16 4.59
N THR A 292 -19.04 12.26 5.55
CA THR A 292 -17.81 13.04 5.39
C THR A 292 -17.03 12.53 4.17
N ARG A 293 -16.61 13.43 3.27
CA ARG A 293 -15.79 13.11 2.10
C ARG A 293 -14.56 14.01 2.11
N GLN A 294 -13.42 13.41 2.38
CA GLN A 294 -12.16 14.15 2.48
C GLN A 294 -10.94 13.22 2.29
N ARG A 295 -10.02 13.64 1.45
CA ARG A 295 -8.67 13.06 1.39
C ARG A 295 -7.87 13.55 2.59
N LEU A 296 -7.28 12.65 3.37
CA LEU A 296 -6.53 12.96 4.59
C LEU A 296 -5.02 12.95 4.38
N ASN A 297 -4.55 12.28 3.33
CA ASN A 297 -3.14 12.26 2.96
C ASN A 297 -2.92 13.03 1.64
N PRO A 298 -2.83 14.37 1.68
CA PRO A 298 -2.59 15.13 0.45
C PRO A 298 -1.16 14.88 -0.03
N VAL A 299 -1.01 14.12 -1.10
CA VAL A 299 0.26 13.89 -1.83
C VAL A 299 0.91 15.20 -2.30
N VAL A 300 0.13 16.25 -2.29
CA VAL A 300 0.48 17.64 -2.61
C VAL A 300 1.64 18.23 -1.86
N LYS A 301 1.93 17.76 -0.65
CA LYS A 301 3.10 18.24 0.11
C LYS A 301 4.44 17.99 -0.61
N THR A 302 4.42 17.16 -1.65
CA THR A 302 5.61 16.89 -2.48
C THR A 302 5.77 17.81 -3.67
N GLY A 303 4.88 18.79 -3.86
CA GLY A 303 4.87 19.65 -5.05
C GLY A 303 4.37 18.95 -6.31
N VAL A 304 3.76 17.79 -6.18
CA VAL A 304 3.17 17.03 -7.29
C VAL A 304 1.77 17.57 -7.54
N GLY A 305 1.64 18.52 -8.47
CA GLY A 305 0.34 18.99 -8.95
C GLY A 305 -0.32 17.88 -9.77
N GLY A 306 -1.51 17.44 -9.41
CA GLY A 306 -2.26 16.41 -10.15
C GLY A 306 -3.23 15.65 -9.27
N PHE A 307 -2.84 15.33 -8.04
CA PHE A 307 -3.74 14.77 -7.03
C PHE A 307 -4.58 15.83 -6.33
N LEU A 308 -4.56 17.07 -6.79
CA LEU A 308 -5.09 18.26 -6.13
C LEU A 308 -6.37 18.81 -6.69
N THR A 309 -7.12 18.08 -7.42
CA THR A 309 -8.53 18.44 -7.51
C THR A 309 -9.19 17.96 -6.21
N PRO A 310 -9.66 18.87 -5.33
CA PRO A 310 -10.61 18.47 -4.32
C PRO A 310 -11.71 17.71 -5.02
N ALA A 311 -12.11 16.55 -4.49
CA ALA A 311 -13.34 15.92 -4.92
C ALA A 311 -14.44 17.03 -4.87
N LYS A 312 -14.97 17.38 -6.04
CA LYS A 312 -16.11 18.28 -6.14
C LYS A 312 -17.31 17.65 -5.49
#